data_cba8d32c3ef3ed35dfd0dbb50c507e55
#
_entry.id   cba8d32c3ef3ed35dfd0dbb50c507e55
#
_cell.length_a   1.000
_cell.length_b   1.000
_cell.length_c   1.000
_cell.angle_alpha   90.00
_cell.angle_beta   90.00
_cell.angle_gamma   90.00
#
_symmetry.space_group_name_H-M   'P 1'
#
loop_
_entity.id
_entity.type
_entity.pdbx_description
1 polymer ?
#
loop_
_entity_poly.entity_id
_entity_poly.type
_entity_poly.pdbx_seq_one_letter_code
_entity_poly.pdbx_strand_id
1 'polypeptide(L)'
;MRKFLAILVCKLIRFVGSFVGRGSSLPGQIALKICPDILQRVQLPPEIIAVTGSNGKTSTSEMIAHVLTAAGKKVVFNREGSNQIEGVTTMLLCSSTLTGRCKSDAVVIESDERYAQYTFRYFQPTHYVITNLYRDQLTRNGHPQWVFKSIEPSIGPDCTRSEERR
;
A
#
# COMPACT_ATOMS: atom_id res chain seq x y z
N MET A 1 -15.96 -2.70 18.19
CA MET A 1 -16.15 -1.23 18.30
C MET A 1 -14.96 -0.44 17.76
N ARG A 2 -13.71 -0.68 18.17
CA ARG A 2 -12.51 0.09 17.71
C ARG A 2 -12.32 0.10 16.19
N LYS A 3 -12.51 -1.04 15.49
CA LYS A 3 -12.43 -1.13 14.02
C LYS A 3 -13.40 -0.16 13.32
N PHE A 4 -14.67 -0.19 13.70
CA PHE A 4 -15.69 0.67 13.12
C PHE A 4 -15.35 2.16 13.34
N LEU A 5 -14.98 2.53 14.57
CA LEU A 5 -14.59 3.89 14.90
C LEU A 5 -13.37 4.36 14.07
N ALA A 6 -12.33 3.52 13.94
CA ALA A 6 -11.15 3.85 13.16
C ALA A 6 -11.48 4.10 11.68
N ILE A 7 -12.33 3.26 11.08
CA ILE A 7 -12.77 3.42 9.69
C ILE A 7 -13.60 4.69 9.52
N LEU A 8 -14.56 4.93 10.42
CA LEU A 8 -15.41 6.11 10.37
C LEU A 8 -14.60 7.41 10.47
N VAL A 9 -13.72 7.49 11.47
CA VAL A 9 -12.82 8.66 11.68
C VAL A 9 -11.91 8.85 10.48
N CYS A 10 -11.31 7.79 9.94
CA CYS A 10 -10.48 7.87 8.74
C CYS A 10 -11.25 8.49 7.56
N LYS A 11 -12.47 8.02 7.29
CA LYS A 11 -13.31 8.53 6.20
C LYS A 11 -13.72 9.99 6.42
N LEU A 12 -14.07 10.36 7.64
CA LEU A 12 -14.45 11.74 7.97
C LEU A 12 -13.26 12.70 7.77
N ILE A 13 -12.07 12.35 8.29
CA ILE A 13 -10.89 13.19 8.14
C ILE A 13 -10.50 13.29 6.66
N ARG A 14 -10.58 12.20 5.91
CA ARG A 14 -10.31 12.21 4.46
C ARG A 14 -11.30 13.12 3.72
N PHE A 15 -12.57 13.05 4.06
CA PHE A 15 -13.60 13.92 3.47
C PHE A 15 -13.31 15.39 3.75
N VAL A 16 -13.06 15.76 5.00
CA VAL A 16 -12.70 17.15 5.37
C VAL A 16 -11.37 17.57 4.72
N GLY A 17 -10.36 16.69 4.73
CA GLY A 17 -9.04 16.96 4.15
C GLY A 17 -9.08 17.17 2.63
N SER A 18 -10.07 16.61 1.92
CA SER A 18 -10.23 16.83 0.47
C SER A 18 -10.56 18.28 0.11
N PHE A 19 -11.18 19.04 1.01
CA PHE A 19 -11.46 20.48 0.82
C PHE A 19 -10.22 21.37 1.04
N VAL A 20 -9.19 20.85 1.74
CA VAL A 20 -7.99 21.62 2.12
C VAL A 20 -6.77 21.21 1.29
N GLY A 21 -6.93 20.29 0.32
CA GLY A 21 -5.83 19.79 -0.51
C GLY A 21 -4.76 19.01 0.28
N ARG A 22 -5.05 18.62 1.52
CA ARG A 22 -4.17 17.83 2.41
C ARG A 22 -4.90 16.58 2.87
N GLY A 23 -4.25 15.43 2.94
CA GLY A 23 -4.90 14.30 3.59
C GLY A 23 -4.64 12.91 3.05
N SER A 24 -3.48 12.63 2.46
CA SER A 24 -3.17 11.26 2.06
C SER A 24 -2.75 10.35 3.23
N SER A 25 -2.04 10.87 4.22
CA SER A 25 -1.47 10.07 5.32
C SER A 25 -2.14 10.30 6.68
N LEU A 26 -2.57 11.52 6.98
CA LEU A 26 -3.14 11.88 8.29
C LEU A 26 -4.34 11.02 8.72
N PRO A 27 -5.33 10.72 7.83
CA PRO A 27 -6.46 9.87 8.20
C PRO A 27 -6.04 8.48 8.65
N GLY A 28 -5.09 7.87 7.93
CA GLY A 28 -4.56 6.55 8.27
C GLY A 28 -3.73 6.56 9.54
N GLN A 29 -2.94 7.61 9.78
CA GLN A 29 -2.19 7.77 11.02
C GLN A 29 -3.11 7.79 12.24
N ILE A 30 -4.22 8.53 12.17
CA ILE A 30 -5.19 8.58 13.26
C ILE A 30 -5.92 7.25 13.42
N ALA A 31 -6.29 6.59 12.31
CA ALA A 31 -6.91 5.28 12.34
C ALA A 31 -6.01 4.23 13.01
N LEU A 32 -4.71 4.24 12.70
CA LEU A 32 -3.72 3.34 13.33
C LEU A 32 -3.54 3.63 14.83
N LYS A 33 -3.67 4.89 15.28
CA LYS A 33 -3.66 5.22 16.71
C LYS A 33 -4.90 4.68 17.43
N ILE A 34 -6.08 4.71 16.79
CA ILE A 34 -7.33 4.17 17.35
C ILE A 34 -7.32 2.64 17.37
N CYS A 35 -6.82 2.03 16.29
CA CYS A 35 -6.79 0.58 16.10
C CYS A 35 -5.47 0.18 15.41
N PRO A 36 -4.39 -0.11 16.18
CA PRO A 36 -3.07 -0.40 15.62
C PRO A 36 -3.02 -1.62 14.69
N ASP A 37 -3.91 -2.58 14.89
CA ASP A 37 -4.06 -3.80 14.12
C ASP A 37 -5.18 -3.73 13.06
N ILE A 38 -5.59 -2.51 12.67
CA ILE A 38 -6.72 -2.28 11.77
C ILE A 38 -6.55 -3.02 10.43
N LEU A 39 -5.33 -3.08 9.89
CA LEU A 39 -5.05 -3.72 8.61
C LEU A 39 -5.24 -5.24 8.64
N GLN A 40 -5.06 -5.89 9.78
CA GLN A 40 -5.40 -7.31 9.97
C GLN A 40 -6.91 -7.55 10.07
N ARG A 41 -7.66 -6.53 10.44
CA ARG A 41 -9.12 -6.61 10.65
C ARG A 41 -9.93 -6.24 9.41
N VAL A 42 -9.29 -5.68 8.40
CA VAL A 42 -9.92 -5.33 7.11
C VAL A 42 -9.88 -6.55 6.20
N GLN A 43 -11.00 -6.88 5.61
CA GLN A 43 -11.10 -7.92 4.60
C GLN A 43 -10.67 -7.33 3.26
N LEU A 44 -9.46 -7.67 2.83
CA LEU A 44 -8.88 -7.24 1.56
C LEU A 44 -9.37 -8.12 0.41
N PRO A 45 -9.28 -7.65 -0.85
CA PRO A 45 -9.60 -8.46 -2.02
C PRO A 45 -8.56 -9.58 -2.20
N PRO A 46 -8.89 -10.60 -3.03
CA PRO A 46 -7.97 -11.73 -3.27
C PRO A 46 -6.70 -11.34 -4.03
N GLU A 47 -6.72 -10.25 -4.79
CA GLU A 47 -5.56 -9.77 -5.54
C GLU A 47 -4.96 -8.54 -4.85
N ILE A 48 -3.77 -8.72 -4.30
CA ILE A 48 -2.98 -7.66 -3.65
C ILE A 48 -1.63 -7.60 -4.35
N ILE A 49 -1.39 -6.53 -5.11
CA ILE A 49 -0.17 -6.33 -5.88
C ILE A 49 0.66 -5.26 -5.16
N ALA A 50 1.84 -5.64 -4.69
CA ALA A 50 2.83 -4.71 -4.14
C ALA A 50 3.81 -4.29 -5.22
N VAL A 51 4.10 -2.99 -5.32
CA VAL A 51 5.09 -2.43 -6.24
C VAL A 51 6.12 -1.66 -5.41
N THR A 52 7.38 -2.05 -5.53
CA THR A 52 8.49 -1.39 -4.84
C THR A 52 9.72 -1.26 -5.74
N GLY A 53 10.75 -0.61 -5.25
CA GLY A 53 12.02 -0.39 -5.95
C GLY A 53 12.47 1.07 -5.89
N SER A 54 13.68 1.35 -6.38
CA SER A 54 14.26 2.69 -6.29
C SER A 54 13.54 3.69 -7.20
N ASN A 55 13.28 3.32 -8.45
CA ASN A 55 12.66 4.19 -9.46
C ASN A 55 11.52 3.48 -10.19
N GLY A 56 10.59 4.27 -10.75
CA GLY A 56 9.50 3.76 -11.59
C GLY A 56 8.30 3.16 -10.83
N LYS A 57 8.28 3.18 -9.50
CA LYS A 57 7.19 2.64 -8.66
C LYS A 57 5.82 3.18 -9.08
N THR A 58 5.68 4.50 -9.10
CA THR A 58 4.41 5.17 -9.40
C THR A 58 3.91 4.83 -10.80
N SER A 59 4.78 4.97 -11.82
CA SER A 59 4.40 4.66 -13.21
C SER A 59 4.01 3.19 -13.38
N THR A 60 4.73 2.27 -12.73
CA THR A 60 4.42 0.84 -12.78
C THR A 60 3.09 0.54 -12.06
N SER A 61 2.86 1.14 -10.90
CA SER A 61 1.60 0.99 -10.15
C SER A 61 0.40 1.49 -10.93
N GLU A 62 0.54 2.67 -11.56
CA GLU A 62 -0.49 3.24 -12.43
C GLU A 62 -0.76 2.36 -13.64
N MET A 63 0.29 1.89 -14.32
CA MET A 63 0.16 1.01 -15.48
C MET A 63 -0.58 -0.29 -15.11
N ILE A 64 -0.20 -0.95 -14.01
CA ILE A 64 -0.88 -2.16 -13.53
C ILE A 64 -2.35 -1.86 -13.21
N ALA A 65 -2.63 -0.76 -12.49
CA ALA A 65 -3.99 -0.38 -12.16
C ALA A 65 -4.84 -0.08 -13.41
N HIS A 66 -4.28 0.56 -14.42
CA HIS A 66 -4.95 0.83 -15.69
C HIS A 66 -5.24 -0.46 -16.47
N VAL A 67 -4.28 -1.37 -16.57
CA VAL A 67 -4.47 -2.67 -17.26
C VAL A 67 -5.57 -3.48 -16.59
N LEU A 68 -5.56 -3.60 -15.26
CA LEU A 68 -6.59 -4.32 -14.51
C LEU A 68 -7.96 -3.67 -14.66
N THR A 69 -8.01 -2.34 -14.67
CA THR A 69 -9.26 -1.60 -14.89
C THR A 69 -9.79 -1.81 -16.30
N ALA A 70 -8.92 -1.80 -17.32
CA ALA A 70 -9.30 -2.12 -18.70
C ALA A 70 -9.81 -3.55 -18.85
N ALA A 71 -9.32 -4.47 -18.02
CA ALA A 71 -9.82 -5.86 -17.92
C ALA A 71 -11.15 -5.97 -17.13
N GLY A 72 -11.77 -4.85 -16.75
CA GLY A 72 -13.08 -4.81 -16.09
C GLY A 72 -13.04 -4.96 -14.57
N LYS A 73 -11.86 -4.98 -13.94
CA LYS A 73 -11.73 -5.07 -12.49
C LYS A 73 -11.89 -3.72 -11.79
N LYS A 74 -12.50 -3.72 -10.62
CA LYS A 74 -12.51 -2.58 -9.70
C LYS A 74 -11.18 -2.55 -8.97
N VAL A 75 -10.35 -1.57 -9.28
CA VAL A 75 -9.00 -1.44 -8.72
C VAL A 75 -8.91 -0.23 -7.79
N VAL A 76 -8.24 -0.42 -6.67
CA VAL A 76 -7.86 0.65 -5.75
C VAL A 76 -6.34 0.72 -5.69
N PHE A 77 -5.77 1.92 -5.78
CA PHE A 77 -4.33 2.14 -5.66
C PHE A 77 -4.00 3.51 -5.04
N ASN A 78 -2.80 3.64 -4.48
CA ASN A 78 -2.37 4.87 -3.81
C ASN A 78 -1.76 5.87 -4.80
N ARG A 79 -2.60 6.76 -5.32
CA ARG A 79 -2.22 7.79 -6.32
C ARG A 79 -1.31 8.90 -5.79
N GLU A 80 -1.35 9.18 -4.49
CA GLU A 80 -0.81 10.43 -3.94
C GLU A 80 0.61 10.31 -3.39
N GLY A 81 1.42 9.33 -3.86
CA GLY A 81 2.81 9.15 -3.41
C GLY A 81 2.95 8.83 -1.92
N SER A 82 1.85 8.49 -1.25
CA SER A 82 1.85 8.10 0.15
C SER A 82 2.11 6.61 0.27
N ASN A 83 3.39 6.26 0.13
CA ASN A 83 3.91 4.89 0.05
C ASN A 83 4.33 4.31 1.41
N GLN A 84 3.98 4.99 2.49
CA GLN A 84 4.14 4.51 3.87
C GLN A 84 2.84 3.91 4.40
N ILE A 85 2.93 3.20 5.52
CA ILE A 85 1.80 2.48 6.13
C ILE A 85 0.55 3.36 6.36
N GLU A 86 0.73 4.62 6.71
CA GLU A 86 -0.36 5.56 6.97
C GLU A 86 -1.16 5.86 5.70
N GLY A 87 -0.48 6.04 4.58
CA GLY A 87 -1.13 6.28 3.29
C GLY A 87 -1.84 5.04 2.76
N VAL A 88 -1.19 3.89 2.86
CA VAL A 88 -1.79 2.60 2.52
C VAL A 88 -3.04 2.36 3.38
N THR A 89 -2.96 2.64 4.69
CA THR A 89 -4.10 2.53 5.60
C THR A 89 -5.24 3.46 5.18
N THR A 90 -4.94 4.74 4.87
CA THR A 90 -5.97 5.69 4.39
C THR A 90 -6.68 5.14 3.16
N MET A 91 -5.93 4.70 2.15
CA MET A 91 -6.46 4.16 0.90
C MET A 91 -7.38 2.96 1.16
N LEU A 92 -6.92 1.98 1.92
CA LEU A 92 -7.66 0.75 2.20
C LEU A 92 -8.92 1.01 3.02
N LEU A 93 -8.87 1.87 4.04
CA LEU A 93 -10.04 2.19 4.86
C LEU A 93 -11.06 3.04 4.09
N CYS A 94 -10.63 3.97 3.26
CA CYS A 94 -11.53 4.77 2.43
C CYS A 94 -12.25 3.94 1.38
N SER A 95 -11.61 2.92 0.82
CA SER A 95 -12.22 1.99 -0.13
C SER A 95 -13.02 0.85 0.51
N SER A 96 -13.00 0.74 1.84
CA SER A 96 -13.75 -0.29 2.57
C SER A 96 -15.13 0.19 3.01
N THR A 97 -16.03 -0.76 3.28
CA THR A 97 -17.27 -0.50 4.03
C THR A 97 -16.95 -0.15 5.49
N LEU A 98 -17.90 0.35 6.24
CA LEU A 98 -17.74 0.57 7.69
C LEU A 98 -17.55 -0.75 8.48
N THR A 99 -17.97 -1.87 7.91
CA THR A 99 -17.71 -3.19 8.47
C THR A 99 -16.28 -3.69 8.18
N GLY A 100 -15.52 -2.98 7.33
CA GLY A 100 -14.14 -3.27 6.99
C GLY A 100 -13.98 -4.25 5.82
N ARG A 101 -14.93 -4.38 4.92
CA ARG A 101 -14.80 -5.14 3.68
C ARG A 101 -14.39 -4.20 2.54
N CYS A 102 -13.26 -4.45 1.91
CA CYS A 102 -12.85 -3.71 0.72
C CYS A 102 -13.81 -3.97 -0.45
N LYS A 103 -14.15 -2.92 -1.20
CA LYS A 103 -15.13 -2.98 -2.30
C LYS A 103 -14.48 -3.15 -3.67
N SER A 104 -13.20 -3.44 -3.72
CA SER A 104 -12.43 -3.66 -4.96
C SER A 104 -12.18 -5.13 -5.22
N ASP A 105 -11.89 -5.47 -6.49
CA ASP A 105 -11.47 -6.79 -6.92
C ASP A 105 -9.96 -6.97 -6.77
N ALA A 106 -9.21 -5.86 -6.89
CA ALA A 106 -7.76 -5.81 -6.72
C ALA A 106 -7.32 -4.55 -6.01
N VAL A 107 -6.18 -4.62 -5.33
CA VAL A 107 -5.48 -3.49 -4.72
C VAL A 107 -4.05 -3.46 -5.25
N VAL A 108 -3.61 -2.30 -5.75
CA VAL A 108 -2.22 -2.05 -6.15
C VAL A 108 -1.60 -1.10 -5.14
N ILE A 109 -0.54 -1.52 -4.48
CA ILE A 109 0.11 -0.80 -3.38
C ILE A 109 1.52 -0.42 -3.79
N GLU A 110 1.73 0.86 -4.06
CA GLU A 110 3.08 1.41 -4.08
C GLU A 110 3.63 1.47 -2.65
N SER A 111 4.79 0.88 -2.41
CA SER A 111 5.45 0.87 -1.11
C SER A 111 6.90 1.31 -1.23
N ASP A 112 7.32 2.18 -0.31
CA ASP A 112 8.74 2.51 -0.14
C ASP A 112 9.49 1.25 0.33
N GLU A 113 10.59 0.94 -0.30
CA GLU A 113 11.36 -0.27 -0.08
C GLU A 113 11.84 -0.45 1.36
N ARG A 114 12.04 0.65 2.09
CA ARG A 114 12.46 0.62 3.51
C ARG A 114 11.31 0.35 4.47
N TYR A 115 10.10 0.70 4.05
CA TYR A 115 8.89 0.60 4.86
C TYR A 115 8.00 -0.59 4.49
N ALA A 116 8.31 -1.30 3.40
CA ALA A 116 7.54 -2.44 2.91
C ALA A 116 7.30 -3.49 4.00
N GLN A 117 8.34 -3.87 4.76
CA GLN A 117 8.23 -4.83 5.85
C GLN A 117 7.23 -4.40 6.95
N TYR A 118 7.08 -3.10 7.22
CA TYR A 118 6.14 -2.60 8.23
C TYR A 118 4.71 -2.60 7.71
N THR A 119 4.52 -2.33 6.43
CA THR A 119 3.20 -2.34 5.78
C THR A 119 2.69 -3.77 5.62
N PHE A 120 3.52 -4.66 5.06
CA PHE A 120 3.11 -6.00 4.68
C PHE A 120 3.21 -7.04 5.82
N ARG A 121 3.62 -6.65 7.02
CA ARG A 121 3.51 -7.52 8.20
C ARG A 121 2.06 -7.81 8.63
N TYR A 122 1.11 -6.99 8.19
CA TYR A 122 -0.30 -7.11 8.55
C TYR A 122 -1.12 -7.92 7.55
N PHE A 123 -0.64 -8.02 6.32
CA PHE A 123 -1.23 -8.81 5.23
C PHE A 123 -0.16 -9.10 4.19
N GLN A 124 -0.29 -10.23 3.50
CA GLN A 124 0.68 -10.63 2.48
C GLN A 124 0.19 -10.23 1.08
N PRO A 125 1.02 -9.60 0.24
CA PRO A 125 0.74 -9.44 -1.18
C PRO A 125 0.65 -10.80 -1.88
N THR A 126 -0.25 -10.91 -2.84
CA THR A 126 -0.33 -12.08 -3.75
C THR A 126 0.68 -11.97 -4.89
N HIS A 127 1.01 -10.74 -5.28
CA HIS A 127 2.00 -10.44 -6.30
C HIS A 127 2.94 -9.35 -5.81
N TYR A 128 4.22 -9.54 -6.07
CA TYR A 128 5.26 -8.59 -5.68
C TYR A 128 6.09 -8.19 -6.91
N VAL A 129 6.07 -6.91 -7.25
CA VAL A 129 6.79 -6.32 -8.36
C VAL A 129 7.93 -5.47 -7.81
N ILE A 130 9.16 -5.83 -8.15
CA ILE A 130 10.35 -5.06 -7.84
C ILE A 130 10.84 -4.45 -9.15
N THR A 131 10.70 -3.12 -9.31
CA THR A 131 11.06 -2.42 -10.54
C THR A 131 12.56 -2.42 -10.77
N ASN A 132 13.32 -2.00 -9.77
CA ASN A 132 14.78 -2.00 -9.75
C ASN A 132 15.30 -1.72 -8.34
N LEU A 133 16.56 -2.08 -8.10
CA LEU A 133 17.25 -1.82 -6.84
C LEU A 133 18.58 -1.10 -7.15
N TYR A 134 18.49 0.21 -7.32
CA TYR A 134 19.66 1.04 -7.53
C TYR A 134 20.16 1.65 -6.22
N ARG A 135 21.45 1.96 -6.22
CA ARG A 135 22.06 2.79 -5.19
C ARG A 135 21.60 4.25 -5.41
N ASP A 136 20.39 4.58 -4.96
CA ASP A 136 19.85 5.91 -5.06
C ASP A 136 20.10 6.67 -3.76
N GLN A 137 20.72 7.86 -3.88
CA GLN A 137 21.08 8.75 -2.77
C GLN A 137 21.90 8.07 -1.65
N LEU A 138 23.21 8.30 -1.66
CA LEU A 138 24.20 7.76 -0.70
C LEU A 138 23.78 7.87 0.79
N THR A 139 22.91 8.80 1.13
CA THR A 139 22.41 9.06 2.49
C THR A 139 21.11 8.31 2.83
N ARG A 140 20.37 7.83 1.84
CA ARG A 140 19.03 7.21 2.04
C ARG A 140 18.99 5.71 1.81
N ASN A 141 19.58 5.27 0.69
CA ASN A 141 19.57 3.86 0.30
C ASN A 141 21.02 3.38 0.22
N GLY A 142 21.44 2.64 1.20
CA GLY A 142 22.74 1.99 1.24
C GLY A 142 22.94 1.00 0.08
N HIS A 143 23.78 0.02 0.28
CA HIS A 143 24.05 -1.02 -0.70
C HIS A 143 22.74 -1.74 -1.12
N PRO A 144 22.52 -2.07 -2.43
CA PRO A 144 21.30 -2.74 -2.91
C PRO A 144 20.91 -3.98 -2.11
N GLN A 145 21.87 -4.72 -1.54
CA GLN A 145 21.60 -5.86 -0.66
C GLN A 145 20.87 -5.46 0.64
N TRP A 146 21.08 -4.26 1.16
CA TRP A 146 20.38 -3.79 2.36
C TRP A 146 18.92 -3.46 2.02
N VAL A 147 18.70 -2.86 0.86
CA VAL A 147 17.37 -2.58 0.36
C VAL A 147 16.60 -3.87 0.17
N PHE A 148 17.24 -4.88 -0.47
CA PHE A 148 16.61 -6.19 -0.65
C PHE A 148 16.27 -6.85 0.68
N LYS A 149 17.17 -6.84 1.66
CA LYS A 149 16.91 -7.37 3.02
C LYS A 149 15.74 -6.70 3.73
N SER A 150 15.44 -5.43 3.40
CA SER A 150 14.27 -4.73 3.94
C SER A 150 12.96 -5.15 3.25
N ILE A 151 13.03 -5.61 2.02
CA ILE A 151 11.88 -6.07 1.23
C ILE A 151 11.59 -7.55 1.50
N GLU A 152 12.62 -8.39 1.59
CA GLU A 152 12.53 -9.83 1.70
C GLU A 152 11.51 -10.32 2.75
N PRO A 153 11.46 -9.78 3.98
CA PRO A 153 10.48 -10.19 4.99
C PRO A 153 9.01 -9.91 4.61
N SER A 154 8.80 -9.05 3.61
CA SER A 154 7.45 -8.69 3.13
C SER A 154 6.94 -9.59 2.00
N ILE A 155 7.79 -10.50 1.50
CA ILE A 155 7.46 -11.43 0.42
C ILE A 155 7.06 -12.77 1.04
N GLY A 156 5.78 -13.10 0.98
CA GLY A 156 5.29 -14.39 1.47
C GLY A 156 5.72 -15.57 0.59
N PRO A 157 5.67 -16.81 1.11
CA PRO A 157 6.08 -18.01 0.38
C PRO A 157 5.23 -18.26 -0.87
N ASP A 158 3.93 -17.91 -0.83
CA ASP A 158 2.97 -18.12 -1.92
C ASP A 158 2.87 -16.90 -2.87
N CYS A 159 3.73 -15.90 -2.69
CA CYS A 159 3.70 -14.69 -3.47
C CYS A 159 4.36 -14.87 -4.84
N THR A 160 3.63 -14.54 -5.91
CA THR A 160 4.21 -14.46 -7.26
C THR A 160 5.11 -13.23 -7.36
N ARG A 161 6.36 -13.43 -7.81
CA ARG A 161 7.37 -12.36 -7.93
C ARG A 161 7.66 -12.04 -9.38
N SER A 162 7.79 -10.75 -9.68
CA SER A 162 8.35 -10.25 -10.93
C SER A 162 9.51 -9.31 -10.60
N GLU A 163 10.69 -9.60 -11.14
CA GLU A 163 11.94 -8.87 -10.91
C GLU A 163 12.61 -8.57 -12.25
N GLU A 164 13.13 -7.35 -12.41
CA GLU A 164 14.05 -7.05 -13.48
C GLU A 164 15.44 -7.61 -13.11
N ARG A 165 15.91 -8.61 -13.86
CA ARG A 165 17.30 -9.11 -13.76
C ARG A 165 18.13 -8.38 -14.80
N ARG A 166 19.13 -7.65 -14.36
CA ARG A 166 20.23 -7.12 -15.18
C ARG A 166 21.51 -7.86 -14.89
#